data_842256a408412e6ef34d09f770ecb87b
#
_entry.id   842256a408412e6ef34d09f770ecb87b
#
_cell.length_a   1.000
_cell.length_b   1.000
_cell.length_c   1.000
_cell.angle_alpha   90.00
_cell.angle_beta   90.00
_cell.angle_gamma   90.00
#
_symmetry.space_group_name_H-M   'P 1'
#
loop_
_entity.id
_entity.type
_entity.pdbx_description
1 polymer ?
#
loop_
_entity_poly.entity_id
_entity_poly.type
_entity_poly.pdbx_seq_one_letter_code
_entity_poly.pdbx_strand_id
1 'polypeptide(L)'
;MPQAAPREDRAARRAEVVAALSPVLPAHALLWHSEETVPYECDGLTAYREKPLAVALPETEEQVAAVLRTCHRLGVPVVARGAGTGLSGGALPHKLGVTLSLAKFNRILSVDALSRTARVQSGVRNLAISEAAAPHGLYYAPDPSSQIACTIGGNVAENSGGVHCLKYGLTVHNVLRVRGYTVEGEAVEFGSEALDAAGLDLMGVLVGSEGMLAVITEATVKLVPKPQLARCIMASFDDMRKAGDAVAGVIAAGIIPAGLEMMDKPMTAAVEDFVHAGYDLSAEAILLCESDGTPEEVEEEIARMAEVLGRCGATAIAVSQDEAQRLRFWSGRKNAFPASGRISPDYMCMDSTIPRKRLADILLAIQEMEKKYQLRCANVFHAGDGNLHPLILFDAADPDQLHRCELFGADILETSVRMGGTVTGEHGVGVEKLNSMCVQFSPEECEQMAALKRAFDAKELLNPGKVIPTKHRCAEYGKMHVARGLLPFPDIERF
;
A
#
# COMPACT_ATOMS: atom_id res chain seq x y z
N MET A 1 -23.39 -13.06 5.68
CA MET A 1 -22.46 -13.89 4.86
C MET A 1 -23.22 -14.41 3.67
N PRO A 2 -22.77 -14.17 2.42
CA PRO A 2 -23.39 -14.83 1.27
C PRO A 2 -23.22 -16.34 1.45
N GLN A 3 -24.31 -17.09 1.27
CA GLN A 3 -24.31 -18.54 1.35
C GLN A 3 -23.24 -19.11 0.41
N ALA A 4 -22.39 -20.01 0.93
CA ALA A 4 -21.41 -20.71 0.10
C ALA A 4 -22.15 -21.46 -1.00
N ALA A 5 -21.84 -21.17 -2.27
CA ALA A 5 -22.35 -21.94 -3.41
C ALA A 5 -22.04 -23.44 -3.16
N PRO A 6 -22.97 -24.35 -3.50
CA PRO A 6 -22.75 -25.77 -3.31
C PRO A 6 -21.43 -26.23 -3.96
N ARG A 7 -20.69 -27.13 -3.30
CA ARG A 7 -19.39 -27.63 -3.81
C ARG A 7 -19.43 -28.19 -5.23
N GLU A 8 -20.56 -28.77 -5.62
CA GLU A 8 -20.78 -29.30 -6.98
C GLU A 8 -20.81 -28.20 -8.03
N ASP A 9 -21.41 -27.07 -7.72
CA ASP A 9 -21.49 -25.91 -8.64
C ASP A 9 -20.10 -25.30 -8.90
N ARG A 10 -19.24 -25.20 -7.87
CA ARG A 10 -17.88 -24.68 -8.01
C ARG A 10 -16.98 -25.58 -8.86
N ALA A 11 -17.11 -26.90 -8.78
CA ALA A 11 -16.32 -27.85 -9.57
C ALA A 11 -16.71 -27.80 -11.05
N ALA A 12 -18.02 -27.75 -11.35
CA ALA A 12 -18.52 -27.58 -12.71
C ALA A 12 -18.08 -26.24 -13.32
N ARG A 13 -18.17 -25.15 -12.54
CA ARG A 13 -17.71 -23.82 -12.96
C ARG A 13 -16.22 -23.79 -13.25
N ARG A 14 -15.40 -24.45 -12.41
CA ARG A 14 -13.96 -24.59 -12.67
C ARG A 14 -13.70 -25.31 -13.98
N ALA A 15 -14.36 -26.45 -14.22
CA ALA A 15 -14.17 -27.21 -15.44
C ALA A 15 -14.54 -26.39 -16.71
N GLU A 16 -15.62 -25.62 -16.66
CA GLU A 16 -16.02 -24.70 -17.72
C GLU A 16 -14.93 -23.63 -17.99
N VAL A 17 -14.45 -22.98 -16.95
CA VAL A 17 -13.42 -21.92 -17.05
C VAL A 17 -12.11 -22.48 -17.61
N VAL A 18 -11.66 -23.63 -17.09
CA VAL A 18 -10.42 -24.29 -17.56
C VAL A 18 -10.55 -24.69 -19.03
N ALA A 19 -11.67 -25.31 -19.41
CA ALA A 19 -11.90 -25.67 -20.81
C ALA A 19 -11.90 -24.46 -21.76
N ALA A 20 -12.43 -23.32 -21.32
CA ALA A 20 -12.46 -22.08 -22.10
C ALA A 20 -11.11 -21.38 -22.18
N LEU A 21 -10.25 -21.50 -21.18
CA LEU A 21 -8.93 -20.87 -21.14
C LEU A 21 -7.81 -21.75 -21.73
N SER A 22 -7.99 -23.08 -21.79
CA SER A 22 -6.98 -24.00 -22.33
C SER A 22 -6.58 -23.73 -23.79
N PRO A 23 -7.46 -23.25 -24.71
CA PRO A 23 -7.03 -22.83 -26.04
C PRO A 23 -6.28 -21.50 -26.10
N VAL A 24 -6.36 -20.69 -25.02
CA VAL A 24 -5.82 -19.32 -24.93
C VAL A 24 -4.42 -19.31 -24.34
N LEU A 25 -4.16 -20.22 -23.40
CA LEU A 25 -2.90 -20.29 -22.65
C LEU A 25 -2.22 -21.63 -22.85
N PRO A 26 -0.87 -21.68 -22.90
CA PRO A 26 -0.16 -22.97 -22.83
C PRO A 26 -0.43 -23.66 -21.48
N ALA A 27 -0.36 -24.99 -21.47
CA ALA A 27 -0.73 -25.80 -20.31
C ALA A 27 0.00 -25.39 -19.00
N HIS A 28 1.26 -25.02 -19.10
CA HIS A 28 2.05 -24.57 -17.93
C HIS A 28 1.69 -23.19 -17.42
N ALA A 29 0.90 -22.43 -18.17
CA ALA A 29 0.45 -21.08 -17.83
C ALA A 29 -1.00 -21.03 -17.31
N LEU A 30 -1.66 -22.20 -17.16
CA LEU A 30 -3.01 -22.32 -16.60
C LEU A 30 -2.99 -23.31 -15.43
N LEU A 31 -2.97 -22.79 -14.20
CA LEU A 31 -2.91 -23.56 -12.97
C LEU A 31 -4.32 -23.69 -12.38
N TRP A 32 -4.76 -24.89 -12.07
CA TRP A 32 -6.13 -25.12 -11.56
C TRP A 32 -6.22 -26.27 -10.55
N HIS A 33 -5.16 -27.06 -10.37
CA HIS A 33 -5.10 -28.05 -9.31
C HIS A 33 -4.96 -27.36 -7.94
N SER A 34 -5.46 -28.01 -6.89
CA SER A 34 -5.52 -27.41 -5.55
C SER A 34 -4.15 -26.97 -5.06
N GLU A 35 -3.13 -27.79 -5.29
CA GLU A 35 -1.74 -27.56 -4.86
C GLU A 35 -1.12 -26.38 -5.60
N GLU A 36 -1.46 -26.21 -6.87
CA GLU A 36 -0.93 -25.14 -7.72
C GLU A 36 -1.53 -23.77 -7.37
N THR A 37 -2.77 -23.74 -6.86
CA THR A 37 -3.49 -22.51 -6.53
C THR A 37 -3.21 -22.00 -5.11
N VAL A 38 -2.70 -22.84 -4.20
CA VAL A 38 -2.36 -22.46 -2.81
C VAL A 38 -1.42 -21.26 -2.72
N PRO A 39 -0.33 -21.14 -3.51
CA PRO A 39 0.56 -19.96 -3.44
C PRO A 39 -0.12 -18.63 -3.77
N TYR A 40 -1.33 -18.66 -4.29
CA TYR A 40 -2.09 -17.48 -4.71
C TYR A 40 -3.30 -17.21 -3.82
N GLU A 41 -3.53 -17.97 -2.72
CA GLU A 41 -4.74 -17.89 -1.89
C GLU A 41 -4.84 -16.63 -1.02
N CYS A 42 -3.74 -15.89 -0.85
CA CYS A 42 -3.67 -14.61 -0.12
C CYS A 42 -2.63 -13.69 -0.74
N ASP A 43 -2.60 -12.45 -0.32
CA ASP A 43 -1.48 -11.52 -0.47
C ASP A 43 -0.65 -11.44 0.82
N GLY A 44 0.01 -10.30 1.09
CA GLY A 44 0.76 -10.09 2.33
C GLY A 44 -0.13 -10.02 3.58
N LEU A 45 -1.42 -9.76 3.43
CA LEU A 45 -2.40 -9.85 4.51
C LEU A 45 -2.89 -11.30 4.65
N THR A 46 -2.14 -12.12 5.36
CA THR A 46 -2.36 -13.57 5.47
C THR A 46 -3.57 -13.98 6.30
N ALA A 47 -4.21 -13.03 6.99
CA ALA A 47 -5.42 -13.25 7.77
C ALA A 47 -6.63 -13.66 6.90
N TYR A 48 -6.66 -13.22 5.64
CA TYR A 48 -7.71 -13.58 4.69
C TYR A 48 -7.18 -14.51 3.61
N ARG A 49 -7.89 -15.61 3.36
CA ARG A 49 -7.52 -16.62 2.36
C ARG A 49 -8.71 -17.03 1.53
N GLU A 50 -8.54 -17.07 0.23
CA GLU A 50 -9.54 -17.59 -0.71
C GLU A 50 -8.83 -18.23 -1.91
N LYS A 51 -9.34 -19.37 -2.39
CA LYS A 51 -8.76 -20.05 -3.55
C LYS A 51 -9.50 -19.66 -4.84
N PRO A 52 -8.79 -19.27 -5.91
CA PRO A 52 -9.42 -19.00 -7.20
C PRO A 52 -9.89 -20.30 -7.86
N LEU A 53 -10.70 -20.20 -8.93
CA LEU A 53 -11.01 -21.34 -9.81
C LEU A 53 -9.77 -21.78 -10.57
N ALA A 54 -8.99 -20.83 -11.07
CA ALA A 54 -7.73 -21.05 -11.77
C ALA A 54 -6.82 -19.81 -11.63
N VAL A 55 -5.54 -20.02 -11.92
CA VAL A 55 -4.53 -18.95 -12.06
C VAL A 55 -4.05 -18.95 -13.49
N ALA A 56 -4.16 -17.82 -14.17
CA ALA A 56 -3.64 -17.57 -15.50
C ALA A 56 -2.30 -16.83 -15.41
N LEU A 57 -1.28 -17.33 -16.10
CA LEU A 57 0.09 -16.79 -16.17
C LEU A 57 0.44 -16.39 -17.61
N PRO A 58 -0.22 -15.39 -18.21
CA PRO A 58 0.05 -14.99 -19.58
C PRO A 58 1.51 -14.52 -19.76
N GLU A 59 2.06 -14.78 -20.93
CA GLU A 59 3.42 -14.38 -21.33
C GLU A 59 3.41 -13.23 -22.34
N THR A 60 2.26 -12.99 -22.98
CA THR A 60 2.08 -11.92 -23.98
C THR A 60 0.80 -11.10 -23.71
N GLU A 61 0.77 -9.89 -24.24
CA GLU A 61 -0.39 -9.00 -24.15
C GLU A 61 -1.64 -9.59 -24.83
N GLU A 62 -1.47 -10.32 -25.95
CA GLU A 62 -2.57 -11.02 -26.64
C GLU A 62 -3.19 -12.07 -25.74
N GLN A 63 -2.39 -12.79 -24.94
CA GLN A 63 -2.89 -13.76 -23.96
C GLN A 63 -3.64 -13.05 -22.83
N VAL A 64 -3.15 -11.91 -22.31
CA VAL A 64 -3.87 -11.11 -21.32
C VAL A 64 -5.24 -10.70 -21.86
N ALA A 65 -5.29 -10.11 -23.05
CA ALA A 65 -6.53 -9.71 -23.71
C ALA A 65 -7.48 -10.88 -23.93
N ALA A 66 -6.96 -12.03 -24.35
CA ALA A 66 -7.76 -13.22 -24.59
C ALA A 66 -8.32 -13.85 -23.31
N VAL A 67 -7.56 -13.87 -22.22
CA VAL A 67 -8.04 -14.28 -20.88
C VAL A 67 -9.18 -13.36 -20.42
N LEU A 68 -8.99 -12.04 -20.50
CA LEU A 68 -9.99 -11.04 -20.10
C LEU A 68 -11.29 -11.21 -20.93
N ARG A 69 -11.20 -11.25 -22.27
CA ARG A 69 -12.36 -11.51 -23.15
C ARG A 69 -13.10 -12.79 -22.80
N THR A 70 -12.35 -13.86 -22.50
CA THR A 70 -12.94 -15.15 -22.15
C THR A 70 -13.69 -15.08 -20.83
N CYS A 71 -13.06 -14.48 -19.80
CA CYS A 71 -13.68 -14.30 -18.48
C CYS A 71 -14.89 -13.36 -18.57
N HIS A 72 -14.79 -12.24 -19.30
CA HIS A 72 -15.89 -11.30 -19.51
C HIS A 72 -17.11 -11.97 -20.21
N ARG A 73 -16.86 -12.77 -21.24
CA ARG A 73 -17.92 -13.54 -21.95
C ARG A 73 -18.61 -14.54 -21.03
N LEU A 74 -17.86 -15.20 -20.15
CA LEU A 74 -18.39 -16.18 -19.20
C LEU A 74 -18.95 -15.55 -17.91
N GLY A 75 -18.82 -14.24 -17.71
CA GLY A 75 -19.18 -13.60 -16.45
C GLY A 75 -18.35 -14.10 -15.27
N VAL A 76 -17.04 -14.31 -15.47
CA VAL A 76 -16.09 -14.80 -14.46
C VAL A 76 -15.28 -13.64 -13.93
N PRO A 77 -15.28 -13.40 -12.60
CA PRO A 77 -14.42 -12.40 -11.99
C PRO A 77 -12.94 -12.63 -12.27
N VAL A 78 -12.19 -11.52 -12.43
CA VAL A 78 -10.74 -11.54 -12.63
C VAL A 78 -10.09 -10.70 -11.55
N VAL A 79 -9.09 -11.25 -10.88
CA VAL A 79 -8.23 -10.53 -9.93
C VAL A 79 -6.82 -10.48 -10.51
N ALA A 80 -6.37 -9.27 -10.89
CA ALA A 80 -5.00 -9.07 -11.32
C ALA A 80 -4.04 -9.20 -10.13
N ARG A 81 -2.85 -9.79 -10.35
CA ARG A 81 -1.86 -10.01 -9.31
C ARG A 81 -0.44 -9.73 -9.81
N GLY A 82 0.29 -8.90 -9.08
CA GLY A 82 1.74 -8.75 -9.18
C GLY A 82 2.46 -9.76 -8.29
N ALA A 83 3.34 -9.29 -7.40
CA ALA A 83 4.03 -10.15 -6.44
C ALA A 83 3.16 -10.60 -5.25
N GLY A 84 2.04 -9.91 -4.99
CA GLY A 84 1.18 -10.20 -3.84
C GLY A 84 1.77 -9.76 -2.50
N THR A 85 2.54 -8.67 -2.49
CA THR A 85 3.13 -8.07 -1.28
C THR A 85 2.20 -7.08 -0.58
N GLY A 86 1.05 -6.74 -1.17
CA GLY A 86 0.05 -5.84 -0.59
C GLY A 86 -0.50 -6.33 0.75
N LEU A 87 -0.89 -5.40 1.63
CA LEU A 87 -1.30 -5.66 3.01
C LEU A 87 -2.77 -5.34 3.28
N SER A 88 -3.60 -5.15 2.24
CA SER A 88 -5.02 -4.80 2.36
C SER A 88 -5.98 -5.87 1.84
N GLY A 89 -5.46 -6.98 1.29
CA GLY A 89 -6.27 -7.96 0.60
C GLY A 89 -6.65 -7.54 -0.83
N GLY A 90 -5.94 -6.55 -1.41
CA GLY A 90 -6.16 -6.06 -2.78
C GLY A 90 -5.99 -7.16 -3.84
N ALA A 91 -5.04 -8.08 -3.66
CA ALA A 91 -4.83 -9.23 -4.54
C ALA A 91 -5.47 -10.54 -4.04
N LEU A 92 -6.32 -10.50 -3.00
CA LEU A 92 -7.07 -11.67 -2.53
C LEU A 92 -7.94 -12.22 -3.67
N PRO A 93 -7.84 -13.51 -4.03
CA PRO A 93 -8.63 -14.10 -5.10
C PRO A 93 -10.14 -14.04 -4.85
N HIS A 94 -10.90 -14.08 -5.92
CA HIS A 94 -12.35 -14.31 -5.84
C HIS A 94 -12.65 -15.82 -5.97
N LYS A 95 -13.48 -16.39 -5.08
CA LYS A 95 -13.79 -17.83 -5.01
C LYS A 95 -14.33 -18.46 -6.31
N LEU A 96 -14.99 -17.65 -7.14
CA LEU A 96 -15.54 -18.05 -8.45
C LEU A 96 -14.80 -17.32 -9.60
N GLY A 97 -13.59 -16.81 -9.36
CA GLY A 97 -12.82 -16.03 -10.30
C GLY A 97 -11.51 -16.68 -10.74
N VAL A 98 -10.85 -15.99 -11.65
CA VAL A 98 -9.50 -16.29 -12.15
C VAL A 98 -8.54 -15.27 -11.57
N THR A 99 -7.43 -15.72 -10.99
CA THR A 99 -6.29 -14.85 -10.68
C THR A 99 -5.43 -14.70 -11.92
N LEU A 100 -5.27 -13.46 -12.39
CA LEU A 100 -4.44 -13.12 -13.55
C LEU A 100 -3.09 -12.61 -13.06
N SER A 101 -2.08 -13.49 -13.02
CA SER A 101 -0.75 -13.14 -12.55
C SER A 101 0.11 -12.59 -13.68
N LEU A 102 0.66 -11.39 -13.47
CA LEU A 102 1.55 -10.71 -14.42
C LEU A 102 3.03 -10.96 -14.14
N ALA A 103 3.38 -11.99 -13.39
CA ALA A 103 4.75 -12.33 -13.02
C ALA A 103 5.68 -12.55 -14.22
N LYS A 104 5.15 -12.91 -15.40
CA LYS A 104 5.91 -13.10 -16.63
C LYS A 104 6.19 -11.79 -17.39
N PHE A 105 5.52 -10.70 -17.02
CA PHE A 105 5.74 -9.35 -17.59
C PHE A 105 6.88 -8.64 -16.86
N ASN A 106 8.09 -9.17 -16.92
CA ASN A 106 9.22 -8.77 -16.07
C ASN A 106 10.39 -8.14 -16.86
N ARG A 107 10.16 -7.65 -18.06
CA ARG A 107 11.20 -7.03 -18.88
C ARG A 107 11.26 -5.52 -18.69
N ILE A 108 12.47 -4.99 -18.55
CA ILE A 108 12.76 -3.57 -18.74
C ILE A 108 12.92 -3.35 -20.25
N LEU A 109 12.03 -2.55 -20.82
CA LEU A 109 11.94 -2.37 -22.27
C LEU A 109 12.93 -1.33 -22.77
N SER A 110 13.08 -0.23 -22.03
CA SER A 110 14.08 0.81 -22.32
C SER A 110 14.38 1.66 -21.09
N VAL A 111 15.59 2.22 -21.04
CA VAL A 111 15.97 3.32 -20.15
C VAL A 111 16.47 4.45 -21.05
N ASP A 112 15.83 5.61 -20.99
CA ASP A 112 16.22 6.82 -21.69
C ASP A 112 16.82 7.82 -20.71
N ALA A 113 18.14 7.96 -20.78
CA ALA A 113 18.88 8.86 -19.89
C ALA A 113 18.66 10.34 -20.22
N LEU A 114 18.33 10.68 -21.47
CA LEU A 114 18.07 12.08 -21.88
C LEU A 114 16.72 12.56 -21.37
N SER A 115 15.67 11.73 -21.56
CA SER A 115 14.33 12.02 -21.07
C SER A 115 14.15 11.68 -19.60
N ARG A 116 15.14 10.97 -18.99
CA ARG A 116 15.07 10.44 -17.61
C ARG A 116 13.83 9.62 -17.38
N THR A 117 13.61 8.64 -18.24
CA THR A 117 12.46 7.73 -18.16
C THR A 117 12.90 6.28 -18.27
N ALA A 118 12.10 5.37 -17.72
CA ALA A 118 12.21 3.95 -18.00
C ALA A 118 10.84 3.40 -18.41
N ARG A 119 10.81 2.59 -19.49
CA ARG A 119 9.64 1.86 -19.93
C ARG A 119 9.79 0.40 -19.52
N VAL A 120 8.85 -0.09 -18.73
CA VAL A 120 8.96 -1.38 -18.05
C VAL A 120 7.63 -2.13 -18.08
N GLN A 121 7.69 -3.44 -18.10
CA GLN A 121 6.51 -4.29 -17.95
C GLN A 121 6.06 -4.33 -16.48
N SER A 122 4.78 -4.56 -16.24
CA SER A 122 4.14 -4.43 -14.92
C SER A 122 4.66 -5.41 -13.86
N GLY A 123 5.23 -6.55 -14.23
CA GLY A 123 5.84 -7.53 -13.33
C GLY A 123 7.32 -7.24 -13.00
N VAL A 124 7.90 -6.15 -13.48
CA VAL A 124 9.26 -5.74 -13.10
C VAL A 124 9.27 -5.33 -11.63
N ARG A 125 10.25 -5.84 -10.87
CA ARG A 125 10.44 -5.45 -9.47
C ARG A 125 10.79 -3.96 -9.38
N ASN A 126 10.24 -3.29 -8.38
CA ASN A 126 10.49 -1.87 -8.15
C ASN A 126 11.98 -1.55 -8.15
N LEU A 127 12.78 -2.22 -7.31
CA LEU A 127 14.23 -2.01 -7.19
C LEU A 127 14.97 -2.26 -8.51
N ALA A 128 14.52 -3.21 -9.33
CA ALA A 128 15.18 -3.53 -10.60
C ALA A 128 15.18 -2.36 -11.60
N ILE A 129 14.22 -1.44 -11.47
CA ILE A 129 14.19 -0.22 -12.29
C ILE A 129 15.38 0.68 -11.93
N SER A 130 15.64 0.88 -10.63
CA SER A 130 16.80 1.63 -10.15
C SER A 130 18.12 0.95 -10.50
N GLU A 131 18.19 -0.39 -10.40
CA GLU A 131 19.35 -1.17 -10.80
C GLU A 131 19.69 -0.96 -12.29
N ALA A 132 18.66 -0.96 -13.16
CA ALA A 132 18.85 -0.74 -14.60
C ALA A 132 19.20 0.72 -14.94
N ALA A 133 18.72 1.69 -14.16
CA ALA A 133 19.00 3.12 -14.35
C ALA A 133 20.38 3.54 -13.78
N ALA A 134 20.93 2.78 -12.84
CA ALA A 134 22.18 3.11 -12.14
C ALA A 134 23.40 3.40 -13.04
N PRO A 135 23.63 2.70 -14.18
CA PRO A 135 24.72 3.02 -15.10
C PRO A 135 24.64 4.43 -15.69
N HIS A 136 23.44 5.05 -15.65
CA HIS A 136 23.19 6.42 -16.12
C HIS A 136 23.22 7.46 -15.00
N GLY A 137 23.57 7.05 -13.75
CA GLY A 137 23.49 7.93 -12.58
C GLY A 137 22.06 8.31 -12.19
N LEU A 138 21.08 7.48 -12.56
CA LEU A 138 19.66 7.68 -12.32
C LEU A 138 19.09 6.59 -11.42
N TYR A 139 17.92 6.85 -10.82
CA TYR A 139 17.14 5.85 -10.08
C TYR A 139 15.64 6.19 -10.11
N TYR A 140 14.80 5.21 -9.77
CA TYR A 140 13.38 5.34 -9.56
C TYR A 140 13.14 5.65 -8.07
N ALA A 141 12.53 6.82 -7.78
CA ALA A 141 12.50 7.34 -6.42
C ALA A 141 11.51 6.65 -5.46
N PRO A 142 10.27 6.28 -5.84
CA PRO A 142 9.38 5.57 -4.91
C PRO A 142 9.96 4.24 -4.46
N ASP A 143 10.13 4.08 -3.15
CA ASP A 143 10.87 2.97 -2.54
C ASP A 143 10.09 2.28 -1.41
N PRO A 144 8.96 1.63 -1.72
CA PRO A 144 8.24 0.88 -0.70
C PRO A 144 9.15 -0.13 0.00
N SER A 145 8.89 -0.41 1.28
CA SER A 145 9.73 -1.35 2.06
C SER A 145 9.88 -2.72 1.39
N SER A 146 8.89 -3.11 0.57
CA SER A 146 8.88 -4.33 -0.23
C SER A 146 9.57 -4.21 -1.61
N GLN A 147 10.30 -3.14 -1.92
CA GLN A 147 10.87 -2.85 -3.26
C GLN A 147 11.69 -3.97 -3.88
N ILE A 148 12.29 -4.84 -3.04
CA ILE A 148 13.04 -6.02 -3.49
C ILE A 148 12.14 -7.10 -4.11
N ALA A 149 10.84 -7.08 -3.83
CA ALA A 149 9.88 -8.10 -4.23
C ALA A 149 8.67 -7.52 -4.98
N CYS A 150 8.11 -6.38 -4.55
CA CYS A 150 6.93 -5.78 -5.17
C CYS A 150 7.19 -5.39 -6.63
N THR A 151 6.12 -5.37 -7.41
CA THR A 151 6.19 -5.07 -8.85
C THR A 151 5.61 -3.70 -9.17
N ILE A 152 6.10 -3.07 -10.24
CA ILE A 152 5.64 -1.74 -10.65
C ILE A 152 4.14 -1.71 -10.96
N GLY A 153 3.57 -2.78 -11.52
CA GLY A 153 2.12 -2.86 -11.75
C GLY A 153 1.32 -2.89 -10.45
N GLY A 154 1.84 -3.55 -9.40
CA GLY A 154 1.29 -3.49 -8.04
C GLY A 154 1.42 -2.10 -7.43
N ASN A 155 2.59 -1.45 -7.61
CA ASN A 155 2.79 -0.08 -7.13
C ASN A 155 1.82 0.91 -7.80
N VAL A 156 1.55 0.76 -9.09
CA VAL A 156 0.54 1.56 -9.81
C VAL A 156 -0.85 1.28 -9.27
N ALA A 157 -1.20 0.01 -9.05
CA ALA A 157 -2.53 -0.36 -8.56
C ALA A 157 -2.83 0.21 -7.17
N GLU A 158 -1.85 0.21 -6.26
CA GLU A 158 -2.02 0.70 -4.88
C GLU A 158 -1.64 2.19 -4.71
N ASN A 159 -1.03 2.85 -5.69
CA ASN A 159 -0.36 4.13 -5.53
C ASN A 159 0.68 4.08 -4.40
N SER A 160 1.51 3.06 -4.41
CA SER A 160 2.46 2.78 -3.32
C SER A 160 3.37 3.95 -3.03
N GLY A 161 3.65 4.13 -1.74
CA GLY A 161 4.59 5.11 -1.23
C GLY A 161 5.95 4.52 -0.87
N GLY A 162 6.53 5.01 0.21
CA GLY A 162 7.83 4.62 0.73
C GLY A 162 8.50 5.74 1.51
N VAL A 163 9.71 5.47 1.98
CA VAL A 163 10.47 6.36 2.87
C VAL A 163 10.75 7.73 2.26
N HIS A 164 11.02 7.78 0.95
CA HIS A 164 11.44 8.99 0.26
C HIS A 164 10.29 9.78 -0.41
N CYS A 165 9.04 9.35 -0.19
CA CYS A 165 7.87 9.97 -0.83
C CYS A 165 7.60 11.41 -0.39
N LEU A 166 8.03 11.80 0.82
CA LEU A 166 7.94 13.18 1.28
C LEU A 166 8.61 14.15 0.31
N LYS A 167 9.79 13.81 -0.21
CA LYS A 167 10.57 14.66 -1.15
C LYS A 167 10.24 14.37 -2.60
N TYR A 168 10.09 13.11 -2.96
CA TYR A 168 10.02 12.66 -4.36
C TYR A 168 8.61 12.30 -4.83
N GLY A 169 7.64 12.26 -3.92
CA GLY A 169 6.24 11.92 -4.22
C GLY A 169 5.98 10.41 -4.29
N LEU A 170 4.70 10.08 -4.29
CA LEU A 170 4.17 8.72 -4.43
C LEU A 170 4.30 8.20 -5.87
N THR A 171 3.88 6.98 -6.11
CA THR A 171 3.85 6.37 -7.46
C THR A 171 3.15 7.26 -8.49
N VAL A 172 2.00 7.86 -8.17
CA VAL A 172 1.24 8.75 -9.07
C VAL A 172 2.07 9.94 -9.60
N HIS A 173 3.01 10.46 -8.82
CA HIS A 173 3.86 11.58 -9.21
C HIS A 173 5.07 11.13 -10.07
N ASN A 174 5.32 9.82 -10.14
CA ASN A 174 6.49 9.24 -10.78
C ASN A 174 6.17 8.30 -11.94
N VAL A 175 4.88 8.11 -12.27
CA VAL A 175 4.41 7.40 -13.46
C VAL A 175 3.94 8.42 -14.48
N LEU A 176 4.43 8.30 -15.71
CA LEU A 176 4.10 9.22 -16.81
C LEU A 176 3.05 8.63 -17.74
N ARG A 177 3.07 7.31 -17.92
CA ARG A 177 2.19 6.61 -18.84
C ARG A 177 1.97 5.18 -18.36
N VAL A 178 0.78 4.68 -18.56
CA VAL A 178 0.42 3.27 -18.36
C VAL A 178 -0.26 2.71 -19.59
N ARG A 179 -0.01 1.43 -19.86
CA ARG A 179 -0.69 0.67 -20.88
C ARG A 179 -1.26 -0.59 -20.25
N GLY A 180 -2.42 -1.02 -20.70
CA GLY A 180 -3.09 -2.19 -20.17
C GLY A 180 -4.34 -2.56 -20.96
N TYR A 181 -5.23 -3.26 -20.30
CA TYR A 181 -6.46 -3.79 -20.91
C TYR A 181 -7.66 -3.59 -19.99
N THR A 182 -8.79 -3.25 -20.59
CA THR A 182 -10.10 -3.27 -19.92
C THR A 182 -10.52 -4.69 -19.59
N VAL A 183 -11.59 -4.85 -18.83
CA VAL A 183 -12.19 -6.17 -18.53
C VAL A 183 -12.68 -6.88 -19.81
N GLU A 184 -13.04 -6.13 -20.86
CA GLU A 184 -13.41 -6.66 -22.18
C GLU A 184 -12.20 -7.12 -23.00
N GLY A 185 -10.98 -6.89 -22.52
CA GLY A 185 -9.74 -7.21 -23.23
C GLY A 185 -9.42 -6.23 -24.37
N GLU A 186 -9.91 -5.00 -24.27
CA GLU A 186 -9.55 -3.90 -25.16
C GLU A 186 -8.33 -3.16 -24.61
N ALA A 187 -7.39 -2.83 -25.49
CA ALA A 187 -6.19 -2.11 -25.11
C ALA A 187 -6.53 -0.66 -24.73
N VAL A 188 -5.95 -0.21 -23.61
CA VAL A 188 -6.06 1.17 -23.15
C VAL A 188 -4.66 1.72 -22.86
N GLU A 189 -4.53 3.03 -23.02
CA GLU A 189 -3.30 3.75 -22.74
C GLU A 189 -3.64 5.12 -22.17
N PHE A 190 -3.04 5.47 -21.02
CA PHE A 190 -3.25 6.72 -20.33
C PHE A 190 -1.92 7.39 -20.02
N GLY A 191 -1.88 8.72 -20.10
CA GLY A 191 -0.66 9.51 -19.96
C GLY A 191 0.13 9.61 -21.27
N SER A 192 1.35 10.11 -21.16
CA SER A 192 2.26 10.29 -22.30
C SER A 192 3.72 10.20 -21.82
N GLU A 193 4.68 10.37 -22.72
CA GLU A 193 6.10 10.49 -22.33
C GLU A 193 6.45 11.92 -21.85
N ALA A 194 5.52 12.88 -22.00
CA ALA A 194 5.65 14.22 -21.45
C ALA A 194 5.08 14.29 -20.01
N LEU A 195 5.44 15.36 -19.30
CA LEU A 195 5.03 15.54 -17.89
C LEU A 195 3.55 15.92 -17.72
N ASP A 196 2.84 16.20 -18.81
CA ASP A 196 1.46 16.66 -18.76
C ASP A 196 0.60 15.89 -19.76
N ALA A 197 -0.68 15.74 -19.46
CA ALA A 197 -1.67 15.07 -20.29
C ALA A 197 -2.85 16.02 -20.57
N ALA A 198 -3.32 16.03 -21.83
CA ALA A 198 -4.49 16.83 -22.19
C ALA A 198 -5.78 16.20 -21.67
N GLY A 199 -6.75 17.03 -21.27
CA GLY A 199 -8.08 16.63 -20.84
C GLY A 199 -8.14 16.21 -19.37
N LEU A 200 -9.01 15.24 -19.06
CA LEU A 200 -9.12 14.68 -17.71
C LEU A 200 -7.93 13.76 -17.40
N ASP A 201 -7.41 13.84 -16.18
CA ASP A 201 -6.32 12.97 -15.72
C ASP A 201 -6.82 11.55 -15.44
N LEU A 202 -7.02 10.78 -16.50
CA LEU A 202 -7.41 9.38 -16.41
C LEU A 202 -6.30 8.48 -15.85
N MET A 203 -5.03 8.90 -15.98
CA MET A 203 -3.93 8.20 -15.35
C MET A 203 -3.98 8.32 -13.82
N GLY A 204 -4.25 9.51 -13.29
CA GLY A 204 -4.46 9.72 -11.85
C GLY A 204 -5.67 8.97 -11.31
N VAL A 205 -6.71 8.74 -12.14
CA VAL A 205 -7.85 7.87 -11.79
C VAL A 205 -7.45 6.40 -11.74
N LEU A 206 -6.54 5.97 -12.62
CA LEU A 206 -6.13 4.56 -12.71
C LEU A 206 -5.11 4.18 -11.64
N VAL A 207 -4.17 5.09 -11.31
CA VAL A 207 -3.21 4.90 -10.23
C VAL A 207 -3.95 4.90 -8.88
N GLY A 208 -3.77 3.84 -8.10
CA GLY A 208 -4.50 3.65 -6.84
C GLY A 208 -5.90 3.04 -7.01
N SER A 209 -6.26 2.54 -8.21
CA SER A 209 -7.54 1.88 -8.45
C SER A 209 -7.59 0.41 -8.02
N GLU A 210 -6.53 -0.11 -7.42
CA GLU A 210 -6.41 -1.49 -6.90
C GLU A 210 -6.84 -2.55 -7.93
N GLY A 211 -6.51 -2.33 -9.22
CA GLY A 211 -6.84 -3.26 -10.29
C GLY A 211 -8.34 -3.37 -10.62
N MET A 212 -9.17 -2.41 -10.19
CA MET A 212 -10.61 -2.41 -10.48
C MET A 212 -10.98 -1.84 -11.85
N LEU A 213 -10.14 -1.00 -12.45
CA LEU A 213 -10.48 -0.25 -13.67
C LEU A 213 -9.81 -0.84 -14.92
N ALA A 214 -8.57 -1.31 -14.79
CA ALA A 214 -7.84 -1.95 -15.87
C ALA A 214 -6.77 -2.91 -15.33
N VAL A 215 -6.29 -3.82 -16.19
CA VAL A 215 -5.11 -4.68 -15.94
C VAL A 215 -3.91 -4.04 -16.62
N ILE A 216 -2.95 -3.56 -15.84
CA ILE A 216 -1.76 -2.87 -16.34
C ILE A 216 -0.72 -3.89 -16.81
N THR A 217 -0.21 -3.72 -18.02
CA THR A 217 0.85 -4.56 -18.61
C THR A 217 2.18 -3.84 -18.74
N GLU A 218 2.16 -2.50 -18.85
CA GLU A 218 3.36 -1.68 -19.04
C GLU A 218 3.20 -0.32 -18.34
N ALA A 219 4.31 0.22 -17.82
CA ALA A 219 4.39 1.58 -17.28
C ALA A 219 5.64 2.29 -17.80
N THR A 220 5.51 3.59 -18.04
CA THR A 220 6.64 4.50 -18.22
C THR A 220 6.78 5.33 -16.95
N VAL A 221 7.95 5.24 -16.33
CA VAL A 221 8.24 5.90 -15.05
C VAL A 221 9.28 7.00 -15.22
N LYS A 222 9.18 8.02 -14.36
CA LYS A 222 10.17 9.09 -14.26
C LYS A 222 11.37 8.61 -13.45
N LEU A 223 12.56 8.92 -13.92
CA LEU A 223 13.82 8.70 -13.22
C LEU A 223 14.37 10.04 -12.72
N VAL A 224 15.03 10.01 -11.56
CA VAL A 224 15.68 11.18 -10.98
C VAL A 224 17.19 10.92 -10.84
N PRO A 225 18.03 11.98 -10.89
CA PRO A 225 19.46 11.84 -10.65
C PRO A 225 19.73 11.27 -9.27
N LYS A 226 20.70 10.34 -9.17
CA LYS A 226 21.16 9.85 -7.87
C LYS A 226 21.80 11.02 -7.10
N PRO A 227 21.43 11.25 -5.82
CA PRO A 227 22.01 12.31 -5.02
C PRO A 227 23.52 12.09 -4.84
N GLN A 228 24.29 13.19 -4.78
CA GLN A 228 25.73 13.13 -4.60
C GLN A 228 26.12 12.75 -3.17
N LEU A 229 25.32 13.17 -2.20
CA LEU A 229 25.47 12.89 -0.77
C LEU A 229 24.10 12.59 -0.16
N ALA A 230 24.07 11.72 0.84
CA ALA A 230 22.96 11.56 1.76
C ALA A 230 23.50 11.43 3.18
N ARG A 231 22.84 12.08 4.15
CA ARG A 231 23.14 11.97 5.59
C ARG A 231 21.87 11.79 6.38
N CYS A 232 21.95 11.00 7.43
CA CYS A 232 20.83 10.72 8.33
C CYS A 232 21.14 11.20 9.74
N ILE A 233 20.18 11.88 10.35
CA ILE A 233 20.13 12.17 11.77
C ILE A 233 19.31 11.08 12.44
N MET A 234 19.83 10.54 13.55
CA MET A 234 19.07 9.74 14.52
C MET A 234 18.88 10.60 15.77
N ALA A 235 17.65 10.89 16.13
CA ALA A 235 17.31 11.71 17.29
C ALA A 235 16.42 10.93 18.26
N SER A 236 16.77 10.95 19.55
CA SER A 236 16.04 10.30 20.64
C SER A 236 15.17 11.32 21.38
N PHE A 237 13.98 10.91 21.81
CA PHE A 237 13.05 11.72 22.59
C PHE A 237 12.52 10.94 23.79
N ASP A 238 12.43 11.59 24.93
CA ASP A 238 11.89 11.07 26.20
C ASP A 238 10.37 11.24 26.31
N ASP A 239 9.73 11.87 25.31
CA ASP A 239 8.31 12.18 25.27
C ASP A 239 7.80 12.16 23.82
N MET A 240 6.67 11.50 23.62
CA MET A 240 6.04 11.32 22.31
C MET A 240 5.55 12.64 21.69
N ARG A 241 5.11 13.61 22.51
CA ARG A 241 4.71 14.93 22.03
C ARG A 241 5.89 15.70 21.49
N LYS A 242 7.03 15.67 22.21
CA LYS A 242 8.26 16.32 21.73
C LYS A 242 8.68 15.79 20.36
N ALA A 243 8.60 14.47 20.16
CA ALA A 243 8.90 13.86 18.86
C ALA A 243 7.91 14.31 17.76
N GLY A 244 6.62 14.33 18.06
CA GLY A 244 5.59 14.83 17.12
C GLY A 244 5.76 16.32 16.80
N ASP A 245 6.05 17.14 17.81
CA ASP A 245 6.34 18.58 17.62
C ASP A 245 7.62 18.80 16.80
N ALA A 246 8.62 17.94 16.96
CA ALA A 246 9.85 17.97 16.17
C ALA A 246 9.59 17.68 14.68
N VAL A 247 8.76 16.69 14.37
CA VAL A 247 8.33 16.41 12.99
C VAL A 247 7.65 17.63 12.38
N ALA A 248 6.65 18.18 13.07
CA ALA A 248 5.96 19.38 12.61
C ALA A 248 6.91 20.59 12.49
N GLY A 249 7.85 20.73 13.44
CA GLY A 249 8.86 21.78 13.48
C GLY A 249 9.83 21.75 12.30
N VAL A 250 10.31 20.58 11.88
CA VAL A 250 11.18 20.42 10.71
C VAL A 250 10.47 20.91 9.44
N ILE A 251 9.22 20.48 9.25
CA ILE A 251 8.43 20.91 8.09
C ILE A 251 8.11 22.41 8.14
N ALA A 252 7.74 22.93 9.32
CA ALA A 252 7.46 24.36 9.50
C ALA A 252 8.68 25.25 9.28
N ALA A 253 9.89 24.71 9.46
CA ALA A 253 11.15 25.42 9.14
C ALA A 253 11.42 25.49 7.62
N GLY A 254 10.53 24.99 6.76
CA GLY A 254 10.67 24.97 5.32
C GLY A 254 11.67 23.94 4.81
N ILE A 255 11.99 22.92 5.61
CA ILE A 255 12.86 21.81 5.23
C ILE A 255 11.98 20.69 4.67
N ILE A 256 12.39 20.09 3.55
CA ILE A 256 11.75 18.90 2.98
C ILE A 256 12.77 17.77 3.03
N PRO A 257 12.84 17.01 4.13
CA PRO A 257 13.76 15.90 4.26
C PRO A 257 13.55 14.85 3.17
N ALA A 258 14.61 14.16 2.77
CA ALA A 258 14.52 13.01 1.89
C ALA A 258 13.69 11.89 2.53
N GLY A 259 13.85 11.69 3.84
CA GLY A 259 13.05 10.82 4.67
C GLY A 259 12.90 11.35 6.08
N LEU A 260 11.73 11.17 6.69
CA LEU A 260 11.45 11.57 8.08
C LEU A 260 10.56 10.51 8.71
N GLU A 261 11.20 9.58 9.42
CA GLU A 261 10.63 8.36 9.95
C GLU A 261 10.60 8.34 11.46
N MET A 262 9.64 7.64 12.04
CA MET A 262 9.51 7.51 13.48
C MET A 262 9.30 6.05 13.90
N MET A 263 9.90 5.68 15.02
CA MET A 263 9.63 4.43 15.74
C MET A 263 9.37 4.75 17.20
N ASP A 264 8.35 4.11 17.79
CA ASP A 264 8.10 4.17 19.22
C ASP A 264 9.01 3.21 20.00
N LYS A 265 8.95 3.26 21.32
CA LYS A 265 9.77 2.44 22.20
C LYS A 265 9.57 0.92 21.99
N PRO A 266 8.32 0.37 21.87
CA PRO A 266 8.13 -1.05 21.58
C PRO A 266 8.77 -1.49 20.27
N MET A 267 8.61 -0.70 19.20
CA MET A 267 9.22 -0.99 17.91
C MET A 267 10.74 -0.86 17.96
N THR A 268 11.26 0.19 18.60
CA THR A 268 12.70 0.41 18.78
C THR A 268 13.35 -0.78 19.50
N ALA A 269 12.71 -1.31 20.53
CA ALA A 269 13.21 -2.49 21.26
C ALA A 269 13.25 -3.74 20.37
N ALA A 270 12.19 -3.97 19.59
CA ALA A 270 12.11 -5.11 18.68
C ALA A 270 13.18 -5.06 17.57
N VAL A 271 13.38 -3.88 16.97
CA VAL A 271 14.37 -3.74 15.89
C VAL A 271 15.81 -3.75 16.41
N GLU A 272 16.08 -3.19 17.58
CA GLU A 272 17.44 -3.20 18.17
C GLU A 272 17.87 -4.63 18.50
N ASP A 273 16.96 -5.46 19.05
CA ASP A 273 17.23 -6.90 19.26
C ASP A 273 17.49 -7.66 17.94
N PHE A 274 16.94 -7.16 16.82
CA PHE A 274 17.07 -7.79 15.52
C PHE A 274 18.31 -7.36 14.73
N VAL A 275 18.66 -6.05 14.74
CA VAL A 275 19.71 -5.49 13.85
C VAL A 275 20.92 -4.91 14.59
N HIS A 276 20.85 -4.64 15.90
CA HIS A 276 21.92 -4.04 16.72
C HIS A 276 22.47 -2.74 16.12
N ALA A 277 21.58 -1.81 15.79
CA ALA A 277 21.93 -0.54 15.16
C ALA A 277 22.46 0.51 16.13
N GLY A 278 22.27 0.31 17.44
CA GLY A 278 22.68 1.22 18.50
C GLY A 278 21.61 2.26 18.85
N TYR A 279 20.33 1.90 18.72
CA TYR A 279 19.23 2.77 19.13
C TYR A 279 19.16 2.92 20.64
N ASP A 280 18.73 4.10 21.10
CA ASP A 280 18.52 4.39 22.52
C ASP A 280 17.23 3.72 23.02
N LEU A 281 17.38 2.62 23.76
CA LEU A 281 16.25 1.86 24.33
C LEU A 281 15.55 2.59 25.50
N SER A 282 16.13 3.67 26.03
CA SER A 282 15.48 4.50 27.04
C SER A 282 14.51 5.52 26.45
N ALA A 283 14.67 5.85 25.15
CA ALA A 283 13.83 6.79 24.44
C ALA A 283 12.38 6.28 24.29
N GLU A 284 11.40 7.18 24.39
CA GLU A 284 10.00 6.91 24.07
C GLU A 284 9.75 6.93 22.55
N ALA A 285 10.58 7.70 21.80
CA ALA A 285 10.54 7.72 20.34
C ALA A 285 11.94 7.97 19.74
N ILE A 286 12.19 7.36 18.59
CA ILE A 286 13.35 7.63 17.72
C ILE A 286 12.85 8.26 16.42
N LEU A 287 13.46 9.37 16.01
CA LEU A 287 13.29 9.94 14.68
C LEU A 287 14.55 9.69 13.85
N LEU A 288 14.32 9.30 12.58
CA LEU A 288 15.33 9.24 11.54
C LEU A 288 15.02 10.33 10.51
N CYS A 289 15.91 11.30 10.37
CA CYS A 289 15.73 12.43 9.46
C CYS A 289 16.87 12.41 8.45
N GLU A 290 16.55 12.21 7.16
CA GLU A 290 17.54 12.15 6.10
C GLU A 290 17.48 13.39 5.22
N SER A 291 18.64 13.93 4.86
CA SER A 291 18.82 14.89 3.77
C SER A 291 19.66 14.26 2.68
N ASP A 292 19.31 14.51 1.42
CA ASP A 292 20.03 14.09 0.24
C ASP A 292 20.07 15.20 -0.81
N GLY A 293 21.15 15.26 -1.60
CA GLY A 293 21.33 16.29 -2.64
C GLY A 293 22.79 16.54 -2.95
N THR A 294 23.15 17.82 -3.17
CA THR A 294 24.55 18.27 -3.23
C THR A 294 25.16 18.30 -1.81
N PRO A 295 26.49 18.25 -1.69
CA PRO A 295 27.12 18.33 -0.37
C PRO A 295 26.72 19.56 0.44
N GLU A 296 26.65 20.72 -0.22
CA GLU A 296 26.32 22.00 0.39
C GLU A 296 24.87 22.02 0.92
N GLU A 297 23.91 21.52 0.12
CA GLU A 297 22.50 21.41 0.52
C GLU A 297 22.35 20.47 1.72
N VAL A 298 22.99 19.31 1.67
CA VAL A 298 22.93 18.32 2.75
C VAL A 298 23.52 18.86 4.04
N GLU A 299 24.68 19.55 4.00
CA GLU A 299 25.30 20.14 5.18
C GLU A 299 24.42 21.22 5.82
N GLU A 300 23.82 22.11 5.02
CA GLU A 300 22.90 23.14 5.50
C GLU A 300 21.63 22.51 6.11
N GLU A 301 20.97 21.59 5.41
CA GLU A 301 19.73 20.97 5.89
C GLU A 301 19.95 20.14 7.16
N ILE A 302 21.01 19.36 7.24
CA ILE A 302 21.37 18.59 8.44
C ILE A 302 21.59 19.52 9.64
N ALA A 303 22.30 20.64 9.47
CA ALA A 303 22.53 21.60 10.55
C ALA A 303 21.19 22.21 11.03
N ARG A 304 20.33 22.63 10.10
CA ARG A 304 19.01 23.21 10.39
C ARG A 304 18.07 22.19 11.08
N MET A 305 18.04 20.94 10.58
CA MET A 305 17.25 19.87 11.19
C MET A 305 17.72 19.59 12.62
N ALA A 306 19.04 19.46 12.85
CA ALA A 306 19.59 19.22 14.18
C ALA A 306 19.22 20.35 15.18
N GLU A 307 19.25 21.62 14.74
CA GLU A 307 18.83 22.76 15.56
C GLU A 307 17.33 22.65 15.92
N VAL A 308 16.44 22.33 14.95
CA VAL A 308 15.00 22.17 15.22
C VAL A 308 14.75 21.02 16.19
N LEU A 309 15.36 19.86 15.97
CA LEU A 309 15.23 18.68 16.83
C LEU A 309 15.69 19.00 18.27
N GLY A 310 16.82 19.72 18.43
CA GLY A 310 17.31 20.14 19.72
C GLY A 310 16.36 21.11 20.43
N ARG A 311 15.79 22.10 19.72
CA ARG A 311 14.80 23.04 20.28
C ARG A 311 13.51 22.34 20.71
N CYS A 312 13.12 21.25 20.02
CA CYS A 312 11.95 20.42 20.37
C CYS A 312 12.24 19.43 21.51
N GLY A 313 13.45 19.43 22.07
CA GLY A 313 13.80 18.65 23.26
C GLY A 313 14.29 17.24 22.98
N ALA A 314 14.99 17.03 21.85
CA ALA A 314 15.72 15.79 21.62
C ALA A 314 16.74 15.55 22.73
N THR A 315 16.75 14.36 23.31
CA THR A 315 17.67 13.97 24.40
C THR A 315 19.04 13.55 23.88
N ALA A 316 19.08 13.06 22.63
CA ALA A 316 20.32 12.75 21.92
C ALA A 316 20.12 13.00 20.42
N ILE A 317 21.17 13.46 19.75
CA ILE A 317 21.21 13.67 18.29
C ILE A 317 22.54 13.10 17.79
N ALA A 318 22.46 12.15 16.85
CA ALA A 318 23.61 11.57 16.17
C ALA A 318 23.47 11.78 14.67
N VAL A 319 24.50 12.32 14.02
CA VAL A 319 24.56 12.52 12.55
C VAL A 319 25.49 11.48 11.96
N SER A 320 25.06 10.79 10.92
CA SER A 320 25.88 9.79 10.24
C SER A 320 27.15 10.44 9.63
N GLN A 321 28.30 9.83 9.88
CA GLN A 321 29.58 10.33 9.40
C GLN A 321 29.94 9.80 8.02
N ASP A 322 29.42 8.62 7.69
CA ASP A 322 29.64 7.92 6.43
C ASP A 322 28.40 7.12 6.00
N GLU A 323 28.46 6.54 4.82
CA GLU A 323 27.38 5.73 4.26
C GLU A 323 27.09 4.47 5.07
N ALA A 324 28.11 3.84 5.64
CA ALA A 324 27.94 2.63 6.46
C ALA A 324 27.15 2.95 7.74
N GLN A 325 27.41 4.10 8.38
CA GLN A 325 26.65 4.54 9.54
C GLN A 325 25.22 4.97 9.16
N ARG A 326 25.06 5.65 8.04
CA ARG A 326 23.73 5.99 7.50
C ARG A 326 22.88 4.74 7.29
N LEU A 327 23.41 3.74 6.58
CA LEU A 327 22.71 2.47 6.35
C LEU A 327 22.42 1.73 7.66
N ARG A 328 23.28 1.81 8.65
CA ARG A 328 23.03 1.22 9.98
C ARG A 328 21.88 1.91 10.69
N PHE A 329 21.75 3.25 10.64
CA PHE A 329 20.60 3.95 11.20
C PHE A 329 19.30 3.55 10.54
N TRP A 330 19.31 3.33 9.23
CA TRP A 330 18.15 2.86 8.47
C TRP A 330 17.83 1.38 8.66
N SER A 331 18.79 0.57 9.11
CA SER A 331 18.61 -0.88 9.16
C SER A 331 17.44 -1.30 10.05
N GLY A 332 17.24 -0.66 11.20
CA GLY A 332 16.10 -0.93 12.07
C GLY A 332 14.78 -0.60 11.40
N ARG A 333 14.66 0.61 10.83
CA ARG A 333 13.42 1.04 10.16
C ARG A 333 13.04 0.09 9.00
N LYS A 334 14.01 -0.33 8.20
CA LYS A 334 13.80 -1.28 7.08
C LYS A 334 13.42 -2.68 7.55
N ASN A 335 13.80 -3.06 8.75
CA ASN A 335 13.51 -4.37 9.34
C ASN A 335 12.41 -4.35 10.40
N ALA A 336 11.65 -3.27 10.54
CA ALA A 336 10.62 -3.12 11.56
C ALA A 336 9.54 -4.22 11.47
N PHE A 337 9.02 -4.50 10.26
CA PHE A 337 8.03 -5.55 10.05
C PHE A 337 8.57 -6.96 10.38
N PRO A 338 9.72 -7.41 9.84
CA PRO A 338 10.30 -8.69 10.27
C PRO A 338 10.62 -8.76 11.77
N ALA A 339 11.07 -7.66 12.37
CA ALA A 339 11.40 -7.61 13.79
C ALA A 339 10.17 -7.79 14.68
N SER A 340 8.99 -7.36 14.26
CA SER A 340 7.75 -7.53 15.01
C SER A 340 7.41 -9.00 15.26
N GLY A 341 7.81 -9.91 14.35
CA GLY A 341 7.67 -11.35 14.51
C GLY A 341 8.45 -11.96 15.69
N ARG A 342 9.35 -11.19 16.33
CA ARG A 342 10.02 -11.60 17.59
C ARG A 342 9.19 -11.34 18.83
N ILE A 343 8.21 -10.46 18.74
CA ILE A 343 7.39 -10.03 19.88
C ILE A 343 5.94 -10.49 19.79
N SER A 344 5.49 -10.93 18.62
CA SER A 344 4.16 -11.52 18.41
C SER A 344 4.17 -12.46 17.19
N PRO A 345 3.38 -13.55 17.20
CA PRO A 345 3.27 -14.44 16.05
C PRO A 345 2.64 -13.76 14.83
N ASP A 346 1.70 -12.84 15.06
CA ASP A 346 0.99 -12.12 14.01
C ASP A 346 0.94 -10.62 14.32
N TYR A 347 0.70 -9.81 13.30
CA TYR A 347 0.40 -8.39 13.41
C TYR A 347 -0.61 -7.97 12.34
N MET A 348 -1.37 -6.93 12.64
CA MET A 348 -2.22 -6.23 11.67
C MET A 348 -1.73 -4.78 11.55
N CYS A 349 -1.40 -4.35 10.35
CA CYS A 349 -0.90 -3.01 10.08
C CYS A 349 -2.05 -2.09 9.65
N MET A 350 -2.37 -1.09 10.47
CA MET A 350 -3.40 -0.11 10.18
C MET A 350 -2.82 1.11 9.48
N ASP A 351 -2.59 0.97 8.18
CA ASP A 351 -2.14 2.05 7.34
C ASP A 351 -3.22 3.12 7.18
N SER A 352 -3.01 4.31 7.78
CA SER A 352 -3.87 5.49 7.66
C SER A 352 -3.04 6.75 7.54
N THR A 353 -3.65 7.88 7.21
CA THR A 353 -2.96 9.17 7.27
C THR A 353 -3.59 10.10 8.29
N ILE A 354 -2.80 11.06 8.75
CA ILE A 354 -3.26 12.18 9.58
C ILE A 354 -2.55 13.47 9.18
N PRO A 355 -3.13 14.64 9.47
CA PRO A 355 -2.37 15.89 9.42
C PRO A 355 -1.18 15.81 10.39
N ARG A 356 0.05 16.11 9.93
CA ARG A 356 1.31 15.98 10.70
C ARG A 356 1.26 16.57 12.09
N LYS A 357 0.62 17.75 12.26
CA LYS A 357 0.41 18.41 13.57
C LYS A 357 -0.41 17.59 14.57
N ARG A 358 -1.08 16.51 14.13
CA ARG A 358 -1.89 15.63 14.99
C ARG A 358 -1.15 14.33 15.35
N LEU A 359 0.13 14.21 14.96
CA LEU A 359 0.90 12.98 15.16
C LEU A 359 0.94 12.54 16.63
N ALA A 360 1.25 13.45 17.54
CA ALA A 360 1.26 13.13 18.97
C ALA A 360 -0.14 12.73 19.49
N ASP A 361 -1.21 13.36 18.98
CA ASP A 361 -2.57 13.10 19.44
C ASP A 361 -3.03 11.69 19.06
N ILE A 362 -2.74 11.23 17.82
CA ILE A 362 -3.12 9.87 17.40
C ILE A 362 -2.33 8.80 18.18
N LEU A 363 -1.06 9.04 18.45
CA LEU A 363 -0.22 8.11 19.21
C LEU A 363 -0.73 7.92 20.65
N LEU A 364 -1.10 9.02 21.32
CA LEU A 364 -1.73 8.96 22.63
C LEU A 364 -3.09 8.25 22.57
N ALA A 365 -3.88 8.47 21.52
CA ALA A 365 -5.14 7.76 21.33
C ALA A 365 -4.92 6.25 21.14
N ILE A 366 -3.88 5.83 20.39
CA ILE A 366 -3.51 4.42 20.23
C ILE A 366 -3.12 3.80 21.57
N GLN A 367 -2.34 4.49 22.41
CA GLN A 367 -2.00 3.99 23.75
C GLN A 367 -3.23 3.78 24.65
N GLU A 368 -4.27 4.62 24.54
CA GLU A 368 -5.53 4.38 25.26
C GLU A 368 -6.32 3.20 24.66
N MET A 369 -6.25 3.02 23.33
CA MET A 369 -6.87 1.86 22.67
C MET A 369 -6.18 0.55 23.04
N GLU A 370 -4.85 0.51 23.22
CA GLU A 370 -4.13 -0.66 23.75
C GLU A 370 -4.73 -1.15 25.09
N LYS A 371 -5.01 -0.21 25.99
CA LYS A 371 -5.63 -0.51 27.27
C LYS A 371 -7.07 -1.00 27.10
N LYS A 372 -7.84 -0.38 26.19
CA LYS A 372 -9.23 -0.75 25.90
C LYS A 372 -9.34 -2.16 25.33
N TYR A 373 -8.49 -2.49 24.35
CA TYR A 373 -8.54 -3.77 23.64
C TYR A 373 -7.64 -4.84 24.23
N GLN A 374 -6.79 -4.50 25.22
CA GLN A 374 -5.81 -5.40 25.85
C GLN A 374 -4.92 -6.09 24.79
N LEU A 375 -4.51 -5.34 23.79
CA LEU A 375 -3.53 -5.72 22.78
C LEU A 375 -2.46 -4.66 22.71
N ARG A 376 -1.21 -5.07 22.44
CA ARG A 376 -0.10 -4.14 22.25
C ARG A 376 -0.07 -3.62 20.83
N CYS A 377 0.45 -2.42 20.67
CA CYS A 377 0.75 -1.82 19.38
C CYS A 377 2.23 -1.41 19.32
N ALA A 378 2.89 -1.64 18.20
CA ALA A 378 4.23 -1.14 17.94
C ALA A 378 4.16 -0.22 16.72
N ASN A 379 4.59 1.04 16.90
CA ASN A 379 4.39 2.07 15.90
C ASN A 379 5.67 2.34 15.11
N VAL A 380 5.55 2.32 13.80
CA VAL A 380 6.61 2.70 12.86
C VAL A 380 5.95 3.37 11.65
N PHE A 381 6.36 4.60 11.29
CA PHE A 381 5.66 5.34 10.23
C PHE A 381 6.50 6.37 9.51
N HIS A 382 5.98 6.78 8.35
CA HIS A 382 6.44 7.92 7.56
C HIS A 382 5.95 9.22 8.23
N ALA A 383 6.66 9.65 9.29
CA ALA A 383 6.24 10.79 10.10
C ALA A 383 6.18 12.10 9.28
N GLY A 384 7.04 12.21 8.26
CA GLY A 384 7.16 13.38 7.40
C GLY A 384 5.93 13.67 6.54
N ASP A 385 5.18 12.68 6.11
CA ASP A 385 3.95 12.84 5.32
C ASP A 385 2.68 12.52 6.11
N GLY A 386 2.82 12.00 7.32
CA GLY A 386 1.70 11.68 8.20
C GLY A 386 1.07 10.32 7.92
N ASN A 387 1.76 9.46 7.19
CA ASN A 387 1.30 8.08 6.95
C ASN A 387 1.72 7.18 8.12
N LEU A 388 0.75 6.57 8.76
CA LEU A 388 0.89 5.76 9.97
C LEU A 388 0.92 4.27 9.64
N HIS A 389 1.79 3.52 10.33
CA HIS A 389 1.79 2.05 10.30
C HIS A 389 1.81 1.49 11.73
N PRO A 390 0.74 1.67 12.52
CA PRO A 390 0.62 0.99 13.80
C PRO A 390 0.44 -0.52 13.56
N LEU A 391 1.33 -1.31 14.13
CA LEU A 391 1.27 -2.78 14.10
C LEU A 391 0.57 -3.27 15.36
N ILE A 392 -0.69 -3.65 15.27
CA ILE A 392 -1.43 -4.29 16.35
C ILE A 392 -0.93 -5.73 16.46
N LEU A 393 -0.40 -6.10 17.61
CA LEU A 393 0.25 -7.39 17.86
C LEU A 393 -0.77 -8.36 18.45
N PHE A 394 -0.93 -9.54 17.84
CA PHE A 394 -1.92 -10.53 18.26
C PHE A 394 -1.50 -11.94 17.86
N ASP A 395 -2.27 -12.94 18.29
CA ASP A 395 -2.16 -14.33 17.85
C ASP A 395 -3.42 -14.69 17.04
N ALA A 396 -3.26 -14.92 15.75
CA ALA A 396 -4.36 -15.28 14.85
C ALA A 396 -4.97 -16.65 15.16
N ALA A 397 -4.27 -17.50 15.93
CA ALA A 397 -4.82 -18.77 16.43
C ALA A 397 -5.84 -18.56 17.55
N ASP A 398 -5.89 -17.39 18.18
CA ASP A 398 -6.88 -17.00 19.18
C ASP A 398 -7.98 -16.12 18.52
N PRO A 399 -9.20 -16.66 18.30
CA PRO A 399 -10.28 -15.91 17.65
C PRO A 399 -10.72 -14.66 18.41
N ASP A 400 -10.56 -14.61 19.74
CA ASP A 400 -10.88 -13.44 20.55
C ASP A 400 -9.86 -12.32 20.30
N GLN A 401 -8.56 -12.65 20.23
CA GLN A 401 -7.54 -11.67 19.89
C GLN A 401 -7.72 -11.14 18.47
N LEU A 402 -8.02 -11.99 17.50
CA LEU A 402 -8.29 -11.55 16.12
C LEU A 402 -9.47 -10.58 16.10
N HIS A 403 -10.58 -10.90 16.76
CA HIS A 403 -11.75 -10.02 16.79
C HIS A 403 -11.44 -8.67 17.47
N ARG A 404 -10.73 -8.68 18.61
CA ARG A 404 -10.31 -7.43 19.27
C ARG A 404 -9.33 -6.63 18.42
N CYS A 405 -8.46 -7.28 17.66
CA CYS A 405 -7.54 -6.66 16.72
C CYS A 405 -8.30 -5.93 15.59
N GLU A 406 -9.31 -6.56 15.00
CA GLU A 406 -10.17 -5.95 13.97
C GLU A 406 -10.90 -4.70 14.51
N LEU A 407 -11.45 -4.78 15.74
CA LEU A 407 -12.11 -3.64 16.40
C LEU A 407 -11.12 -2.51 16.72
N PHE A 408 -9.93 -2.86 17.21
CA PHE A 408 -8.87 -1.89 17.48
C PHE A 408 -8.43 -1.18 16.19
N GLY A 409 -8.22 -1.94 15.12
CA GLY A 409 -7.88 -1.38 13.81
C GLY A 409 -8.95 -0.40 13.30
N ALA A 410 -10.23 -0.79 13.39
CA ALA A 410 -11.34 0.09 13.00
C ALA A 410 -11.35 1.40 13.81
N ASP A 411 -11.13 1.35 15.13
CA ASP A 411 -11.06 2.55 15.98
C ASP A 411 -9.88 3.46 15.61
N ILE A 412 -8.72 2.90 15.23
CA ILE A 412 -7.57 3.70 14.73
C ILE A 412 -7.97 4.44 13.47
N LEU A 413 -8.53 3.74 12.48
CA LEU A 413 -8.93 4.33 11.19
C LEU A 413 -10.00 5.40 11.37
N GLU A 414 -11.03 5.14 12.17
CA GLU A 414 -12.08 6.11 12.47
C GLU A 414 -11.51 7.35 13.18
N THR A 415 -10.57 7.18 14.10
CA THR A 415 -9.93 8.28 14.81
C THR A 415 -9.05 9.09 13.86
N SER A 416 -8.34 8.47 12.93
CA SER A 416 -7.57 9.14 11.89
C SER A 416 -8.46 10.03 11.02
N VAL A 417 -9.60 9.51 10.55
CA VAL A 417 -10.59 10.30 9.79
C VAL A 417 -11.13 11.48 10.60
N ARG A 418 -11.51 11.26 11.88
CA ARG A 418 -11.96 12.34 12.78
C ARG A 418 -10.92 13.42 12.99
N MET A 419 -9.63 13.08 12.92
CA MET A 419 -8.52 14.04 12.99
C MET A 419 -8.24 14.77 11.67
N GLY A 420 -8.98 14.44 10.59
CA GLY A 420 -8.82 15.04 9.26
C GLY A 420 -7.89 14.29 8.33
N GLY A 421 -7.63 13.01 8.63
CA GLY A 421 -6.85 12.09 7.81
C GLY A 421 -7.72 11.16 6.95
N THR A 422 -7.15 10.02 6.54
CA THR A 422 -7.76 9.04 5.64
C THR A 422 -7.67 7.62 6.19
N VAL A 423 -8.53 6.71 5.69
CA VAL A 423 -8.55 5.29 6.09
C VAL A 423 -7.39 4.48 5.52
N THR A 424 -6.67 5.01 4.54
CA THR A 424 -5.46 4.38 3.97
C THR A 424 -4.47 5.45 3.53
N GLY A 425 -3.18 5.17 3.69
CA GLY A 425 -2.09 6.04 3.23
C GLY A 425 -1.50 5.54 1.90
N GLU A 426 -1.01 4.31 1.88
CA GLU A 426 -0.31 3.74 0.73
C GLU A 426 -0.65 2.26 0.45
N HIS A 427 -1.27 1.53 1.41
CA HIS A 427 -1.54 0.09 1.26
C HIS A 427 -2.81 -0.21 0.46
N GLY A 428 -3.67 0.78 0.23
CA GLY A 428 -4.99 0.59 -0.36
C GLY A 428 -6.05 0.17 0.68
N VAL A 429 -7.27 0.04 0.21
CA VAL A 429 -8.47 -0.33 0.98
C VAL A 429 -8.69 -1.84 0.95
N GLY A 430 -8.54 -2.45 -0.23
CA GLY A 430 -8.73 -3.88 -0.47
C GLY A 430 -10.06 -4.40 0.08
N VAL A 431 -10.00 -5.52 0.82
CA VAL A 431 -11.12 -6.06 1.60
C VAL A 431 -11.08 -5.62 3.05
N GLU A 432 -9.89 -5.26 3.55
CA GLU A 432 -9.62 -4.96 4.96
C GLU A 432 -10.38 -3.73 5.45
N LYS A 433 -10.31 -2.64 4.70
CA LYS A 433 -10.79 -1.31 5.11
C LYS A 433 -12.13 -0.91 4.49
N LEU A 434 -12.82 -1.83 3.82
CA LEU A 434 -14.12 -1.57 3.17
C LEU A 434 -15.14 -0.90 4.08
N ASN A 435 -15.24 -1.35 5.35
CA ASN A 435 -16.18 -0.78 6.31
C ASN A 435 -15.79 0.66 6.69
N SER A 436 -14.49 0.92 6.80
CA SER A 436 -13.95 2.23 7.16
C SER A 436 -14.17 3.27 6.07
N MET A 437 -14.34 2.86 4.81
CA MET A 437 -14.77 3.75 3.72
C MET A 437 -16.11 4.44 4.01
N CYS A 438 -17.04 3.74 4.68
CA CYS A 438 -18.34 4.32 5.09
C CYS A 438 -18.19 5.38 6.21
N VAL A 439 -17.04 5.43 6.90
CA VAL A 439 -16.73 6.47 7.88
C VAL A 439 -16.18 7.73 7.21
N GLN A 440 -15.31 7.53 6.20
CA GLN A 440 -14.66 8.65 5.51
C GLN A 440 -15.55 9.30 4.45
N PHE A 441 -16.31 8.52 3.69
CA PHE A 441 -17.06 8.96 2.52
C PHE A 441 -18.57 8.91 2.77
N SER A 442 -19.29 9.88 2.23
CA SER A 442 -20.75 9.87 2.19
C SER A 442 -21.28 8.79 1.24
N PRO A 443 -22.56 8.39 1.36
CA PRO A 443 -23.18 7.48 0.41
C PRO A 443 -23.13 7.97 -1.04
N GLU A 444 -23.26 9.29 -1.24
CA GLU A 444 -23.20 9.94 -2.54
C GLU A 444 -21.81 9.84 -3.16
N GLU A 445 -20.74 10.04 -2.38
CA GLU A 445 -19.36 9.87 -2.82
C GLU A 445 -19.04 8.41 -3.15
N CYS A 446 -19.51 7.46 -2.33
CA CYS A 446 -19.40 6.03 -2.63
C CYS A 446 -20.12 5.66 -3.94
N GLU A 447 -21.31 6.26 -4.21
CA GLU A 447 -22.04 6.02 -5.46
C GLU A 447 -21.30 6.61 -6.67
N GLN A 448 -20.62 7.75 -6.54
CA GLN A 448 -19.78 8.31 -7.60
C GLN A 448 -18.61 7.40 -7.92
N MET A 449 -17.92 6.83 -6.91
CA MET A 449 -16.88 5.83 -7.10
C MET A 449 -17.41 4.58 -7.81
N ALA A 450 -18.59 4.10 -7.40
CA ALA A 450 -19.26 2.97 -8.03
C ALA A 450 -19.68 3.27 -9.49
N ALA A 451 -20.14 4.50 -9.78
CA ALA A 451 -20.46 4.92 -11.14
C ALA A 451 -19.21 4.95 -12.03
N LEU A 452 -18.08 5.43 -11.50
CA LEU A 452 -16.79 5.38 -12.18
C LEU A 452 -16.36 3.92 -12.47
N LYS A 453 -16.46 3.04 -11.48
CA LYS A 453 -16.19 1.59 -11.67
C LYS A 453 -17.04 1.03 -12.79
N ARG A 454 -18.35 1.29 -12.82
CA ARG A 454 -19.26 0.81 -13.87
C ARG A 454 -18.96 1.39 -15.25
N ALA A 455 -18.40 2.59 -15.34
CA ALA A 455 -17.97 3.19 -16.61
C ALA A 455 -16.82 2.40 -17.27
N PHE A 456 -15.95 1.79 -16.46
CA PHE A 456 -14.81 0.97 -16.93
C PHE A 456 -15.17 -0.53 -16.98
N ASP A 457 -16.11 -0.98 -16.18
CA ASP A 457 -16.46 -2.39 -16.00
C ASP A 457 -17.94 -2.52 -15.62
N ALA A 458 -18.80 -2.49 -16.63
CA ALA A 458 -20.26 -2.51 -16.46
C ALA A 458 -20.80 -3.79 -15.80
N LYS A 459 -20.03 -4.89 -15.85
CA LYS A 459 -20.40 -6.17 -15.21
C LYS A 459 -19.75 -6.39 -13.84
N GLU A 460 -18.94 -5.43 -13.39
CA GLU A 460 -18.20 -5.51 -12.12
C GLU A 460 -17.41 -6.82 -11.95
N LEU A 461 -16.71 -7.26 -13.00
CA LEU A 461 -15.94 -8.51 -13.01
C LEU A 461 -14.47 -8.33 -12.64
N LEU A 462 -13.92 -7.11 -12.76
CA LEU A 462 -12.53 -6.86 -12.46
C LEU A 462 -12.38 -6.50 -10.97
N ASN A 463 -11.68 -7.34 -10.24
CA ASN A 463 -11.40 -7.21 -8.80
C ASN A 463 -12.63 -6.87 -7.92
N PRO A 464 -13.75 -7.61 -8.04
CA PRO A 464 -15.01 -7.26 -7.39
C PRO A 464 -14.97 -7.41 -5.88
N GLY A 465 -15.81 -6.62 -5.19
CA GLY A 465 -16.01 -6.72 -3.74
C GLY A 465 -14.91 -6.09 -2.90
N LYS A 466 -14.13 -5.19 -3.49
CA LYS A 466 -13.03 -4.45 -2.86
C LYS A 466 -13.21 -2.95 -3.04
N VAL A 467 -12.50 -2.16 -2.23
CA VAL A 467 -12.39 -0.69 -2.27
C VAL A 467 -13.72 0.03 -2.03
N ILE A 468 -14.73 -0.23 -2.84
CA ILE A 468 -16.01 0.48 -2.80
C ILE A 468 -17.02 -0.32 -2.00
N PRO A 469 -17.47 0.17 -0.83
CA PRO A 469 -18.47 -0.53 -0.03
C PRO A 469 -19.86 -0.49 -0.70
N THR A 470 -20.64 -1.55 -0.50
CA THR A 470 -22.05 -1.56 -0.91
C THR A 470 -22.90 -0.72 0.07
N LYS A 471 -24.05 -0.21 -0.40
CA LYS A 471 -25.03 0.51 0.47
C LYS A 471 -25.44 -0.31 1.69
N HIS A 472 -25.66 -1.62 1.51
CA HIS A 472 -25.99 -2.54 2.61
C HIS A 472 -24.89 -2.57 3.65
N ARG A 473 -23.63 -2.68 3.24
CA ARG A 473 -22.48 -2.72 4.14
C ARG A 473 -22.35 -1.45 4.96
N CYS A 474 -22.51 -0.27 4.34
CA CYS A 474 -22.50 1.00 5.06
C CYS A 474 -23.70 1.16 6.01
N ALA A 475 -24.85 0.60 5.68
CA ALA A 475 -26.02 0.62 6.57
C ALA A 475 -25.81 -0.27 7.81
N GLU A 476 -25.17 -1.44 7.64
CA GLU A 476 -24.90 -2.39 8.73
C GLU A 476 -23.77 -1.92 9.65
N TYR A 477 -22.79 -1.19 9.13
CA TYR A 477 -21.63 -0.72 9.89
C TYR A 477 -21.96 0.45 10.82
N GLY A 478 -22.85 0.22 11.79
CA GLY A 478 -23.09 1.11 12.94
C GLY A 478 -23.80 2.44 12.65
N LYS A 479 -24.20 2.73 11.42
CA LYS A 479 -24.89 3.99 11.05
C LYS A 479 -26.42 3.85 10.89
N MET A 480 -27.02 2.79 11.42
CA MET A 480 -28.47 2.57 11.40
C MET A 480 -29.23 3.37 12.47
N HIS A 481 -28.62 4.37 13.10
CA HIS A 481 -29.31 5.23 14.05
C HIS A 481 -30.15 6.28 13.34
N VAL A 482 -31.39 6.42 13.77
CA VAL A 482 -32.25 7.52 13.35
C VAL A 482 -31.66 8.83 13.86
N ALA A 483 -31.19 9.68 12.95
CA ALA A 483 -30.70 11.00 13.28
C ALA A 483 -31.73 12.04 12.84
N ARG A 484 -32.23 12.83 13.78
CA ARG A 484 -33.23 13.89 13.54
C ARG A 484 -34.50 13.40 12.80
N GLY A 485 -34.96 12.18 13.08
CA GLY A 485 -36.12 11.57 12.44
C GLY A 485 -35.89 11.02 11.03
N LEU A 486 -34.69 11.09 10.51
CA LEU A 486 -34.31 10.53 9.22
C LEU A 486 -33.46 9.26 9.40
N LEU A 487 -33.74 8.26 8.58
CA LEU A 487 -32.98 7.04 8.51
C LEU A 487 -31.89 7.20 7.43
N PRO A 488 -30.61 6.92 7.74
CA PRO A 488 -29.61 6.70 6.68
C PRO A 488 -30.09 5.55 5.80
N PHE A 489 -29.95 5.66 4.48
CA PHE A 489 -30.29 4.63 3.50
C PHE A 489 -31.78 4.18 3.56
N PRO A 490 -32.77 5.09 3.30
CA PRO A 490 -34.21 4.78 3.39
C PRO A 490 -34.68 3.74 2.35
N ASP A 491 -33.94 3.51 1.30
CA ASP A 491 -34.21 2.65 0.14
C ASP A 491 -33.77 1.19 0.37
N ILE A 492 -33.15 0.86 1.49
CA ILE A 492 -32.73 -0.51 1.81
C ILE A 492 -33.85 -1.23 2.55
N GLU A 493 -34.29 -2.38 2.02
CA GLU A 493 -35.22 -3.26 2.71
C GLU A 493 -34.62 -3.73 4.03
N ARG A 494 -35.39 -3.62 5.11
CA ARG A 494 -34.99 -4.00 6.46
C ARG A 494 -35.83 -5.19 6.90
N PHE A 495 -35.16 -6.22 7.35
CA PHE A 495 -35.77 -7.42 7.93
C PHE A 495 -35.68 -7.38 9.44
#